data_5db694abfb68a22c0fdf2538f3cece06
#
_entry.id   5db694abfb68a22c0fdf2538f3cece06
#
_cell.length_a   1.000
_cell.length_b   1.000
_cell.length_c   1.000
_cell.angle_alpha   90.00
_cell.angle_beta   90.00
_cell.angle_gamma   90.00
#
_symmetry.space_group_name_H-M   'P 1'
#
loop_
_entity.id
_entity.type
_entity.pdbx_description
1 polymer ?
#
loop_
_entity_poly.entity_id
_entity_poly.type
_entity_poly.pdbx_seq_one_letter_code
_entity_poly.pdbx_strand_id
1 'polypeptide(L)'
;FADGLQNELPDPWLNEHSWAEKTDITYPVTLAGKPYTARLYKLAVTGYEGRTNTLNLFDLDTIDESIVHDGIQFDKTAIAKNLTLFLYPDDSDEDGRILRVYQQYFMVSNAAHLILDEALERGSNLHDLADYATIQINDTHPSMVIPELIRLLMQKGIRMEEAIEIVTMTCAYTNHTILAEALEKWPIHYLQKAVPQLL
;
A
#
# COMPACT_ATOMS: atom_id res chain seq x y z
N PHE A 1 -15.63 20.79 -8.33
CA PHE A 1 -15.37 21.03 -9.74
C PHE A 1 -14.84 22.45 -9.91
N ALA A 2 -13.69 22.62 -10.56
CA ALA A 2 -13.20 23.92 -10.99
C ALA A 2 -12.97 23.83 -12.51
N ASP A 3 -13.38 24.87 -13.22
CA ASP A 3 -13.21 25.00 -14.70
C ASP A 3 -13.73 23.81 -15.51
N GLY A 4 -14.79 23.16 -15.02
CA GLY A 4 -15.39 21.98 -15.64
C GLY A 4 -14.63 20.66 -15.41
N LEU A 5 -13.57 20.68 -14.61
CA LEU A 5 -12.79 19.49 -14.24
C LEU A 5 -13.10 19.09 -12.80
N GLN A 6 -13.04 17.79 -12.55
CA GLN A 6 -13.09 17.24 -11.20
C GLN A 6 -11.68 17.33 -10.59
N ASN A 7 -11.59 17.98 -9.43
CA ASN A 7 -10.35 18.05 -8.67
C ASN A 7 -10.58 17.33 -7.34
N GLU A 8 -9.63 16.51 -6.93
CA GLU A 8 -9.61 15.90 -5.62
C GLU A 8 -9.06 16.89 -4.60
N LEU A 9 -9.70 16.95 -3.44
CA LEU A 9 -9.20 17.69 -2.29
C LEU A 9 -8.42 16.77 -1.36
N PRO A 10 -7.42 17.28 -0.64
CA PRO A 10 -6.74 16.49 0.37
C PRO A 10 -7.73 16.03 1.45
N ASP A 11 -7.62 14.76 1.85
CA ASP A 11 -8.47 14.16 2.87
C ASP A 11 -7.65 13.79 4.11
N PRO A 12 -7.62 14.65 5.15
CA PRO A 12 -6.95 14.37 6.40
C PRO A 12 -7.77 13.38 7.25
N TRP A 13 -7.81 12.14 6.84
CA TRP A 13 -8.63 11.09 7.46
C TRP A 13 -8.20 10.69 8.89
N LEU A 14 -7.02 11.14 9.36
CA LEU A 14 -6.49 10.91 10.72
C LEU A 14 -6.59 12.13 11.64
N ASN A 15 -7.49 13.06 11.37
CA ASN A 15 -7.72 14.22 12.23
C ASN A 15 -8.27 13.85 13.63
N GLU A 16 -8.48 14.85 14.49
CA GLU A 16 -8.99 14.70 15.87
C GLU A 16 -10.32 13.92 15.98
N HIS A 17 -11.07 13.81 14.90
CA HIS A 17 -12.33 13.08 14.81
C HIS A 17 -12.19 11.75 14.08
N SER A 18 -10.97 11.23 13.96
CA SER A 18 -10.71 9.98 13.26
C SER A 18 -11.52 8.83 13.87
N TRP A 19 -12.22 8.13 13.00
CA TRP A 19 -12.93 6.89 13.30
C TRP A 19 -12.01 5.65 13.22
N ALA A 20 -10.75 5.84 12.84
CA ALA A 20 -9.73 4.80 12.78
C ALA A 20 -8.95 4.71 14.10
N GLU A 21 -8.82 3.53 14.65
CA GLU A 21 -8.04 3.24 15.84
C GLU A 21 -6.55 3.23 15.51
N LYS A 22 -5.77 4.12 16.14
CA LYS A 22 -4.32 4.14 16.04
C LYS A 22 -3.73 2.96 16.83
N THR A 23 -2.89 2.15 16.20
CA THR A 23 -2.17 1.05 16.88
C THR A 23 -0.71 1.39 17.15
N ASP A 24 -0.01 0.56 17.94
CA ASP A 24 1.44 0.66 18.13
C ASP A 24 2.25 -0.11 17.07
N ILE A 25 1.57 -0.77 16.14
CA ILE A 25 2.21 -1.57 15.08
C ILE A 25 2.76 -0.62 14.01
N THR A 26 4.05 -0.76 13.73
CA THR A 26 4.75 0.02 12.71
C THR A 26 5.61 -0.87 11.82
N TYR A 27 5.75 -0.49 10.57
CA TYR A 27 6.60 -1.18 9.60
C TYR A 27 7.54 -0.21 8.89
N PRO A 28 8.78 -0.65 8.61
CA PRO A 28 9.69 0.11 7.76
C PRO A 28 9.29 -0.04 6.30
N VAL A 29 9.26 1.06 5.56
CA VAL A 29 9.08 1.07 4.11
C VAL A 29 10.16 1.95 3.46
N THR A 30 10.77 1.46 2.40
CA THR A 30 11.79 2.21 1.66
C THR A 30 11.21 2.71 0.35
N LEU A 31 11.21 4.03 0.15
CA LEU A 31 10.75 4.71 -1.06
C LEU A 31 11.88 5.59 -1.60
N ALA A 32 12.21 5.45 -2.87
CA ALA A 32 13.34 6.16 -3.49
C ALA A 32 14.66 6.05 -2.70
N GLY A 33 14.93 4.88 -2.14
CA GLY A 33 16.11 4.61 -1.32
C GLY A 33 16.11 5.28 0.06
N LYS A 34 15.03 5.95 0.47
CA LYS A 34 14.87 6.57 1.79
C LYS A 34 13.97 5.74 2.68
N PRO A 35 14.36 5.48 3.94
CA PRO A 35 13.52 4.77 4.89
C PRO A 35 12.44 5.70 5.45
N TYR A 36 11.23 5.13 5.59
CA TYR A 36 10.09 5.74 6.27
C TYR A 36 9.52 4.73 7.27
N THR A 37 8.76 5.21 8.23
CA THR A 37 8.01 4.38 9.17
C THR A 37 6.52 4.55 8.90
N ALA A 38 5.85 3.44 8.61
CA ALA A 38 4.41 3.40 8.47
C ALA A 38 3.78 2.89 9.77
N ARG A 39 2.61 3.40 10.12
CA ARG A 39 1.80 2.96 11.26
C ARG A 39 0.49 2.36 10.80
N LEU A 40 0.10 1.27 11.46
CA LEU A 40 -1.19 0.63 11.23
C LEU A 40 -2.30 1.36 11.99
N TYR A 41 -3.40 1.59 11.28
CA TYR A 41 -4.69 2.04 11.82
C TYR A 41 -5.76 1.01 11.50
N LYS A 42 -6.67 0.76 12.44
CA LYS A 42 -7.75 -0.21 12.30
C LYS A 42 -9.10 0.48 12.26
N LEU A 43 -9.90 0.13 11.28
CA LEU A 43 -11.29 0.54 11.19
C LEU A 43 -12.21 -0.66 11.30
N ALA A 44 -13.15 -0.61 12.23
CA ALA A 44 -14.19 -1.61 12.35
C ALA A 44 -15.24 -1.44 11.25
N VAL A 45 -15.43 -2.47 10.43
CA VAL A 45 -16.47 -2.53 9.41
C VAL A 45 -17.58 -3.44 9.90
N THR A 46 -18.66 -2.83 10.39
CA THR A 46 -19.79 -3.56 10.96
C THR A 46 -20.57 -4.26 9.85
N GLY A 47 -20.75 -5.56 10.00
CA GLY A 47 -21.53 -6.40 9.14
C GLY A 47 -22.92 -6.73 9.71
N TYR A 48 -23.62 -7.63 9.04
CA TYR A 48 -24.92 -8.15 9.47
C TYR A 48 -24.78 -9.07 10.69
N GLU A 49 -25.75 -9.07 11.58
CA GLU A 49 -25.81 -9.93 12.81
C GLU A 49 -24.63 -9.73 13.78
N GLY A 50 -24.11 -8.52 13.91
CA GLY A 50 -23.06 -8.20 14.87
C GLY A 50 -21.68 -8.73 14.50
N ARG A 51 -21.47 -9.23 13.27
CA ARG A 51 -20.16 -9.53 12.75
C ARG A 51 -19.45 -8.25 12.39
N THR A 52 -18.18 -8.17 12.72
CA THR A 52 -17.33 -7.01 12.40
C THR A 52 -16.07 -7.49 11.73
N ASN A 53 -15.76 -6.94 10.56
CA ASN A 53 -14.47 -7.08 9.92
C ASN A 53 -13.59 -5.88 10.27
N THR A 54 -12.29 -6.03 10.08
CA THR A 54 -11.33 -4.96 10.27
C THR A 54 -10.76 -4.54 8.93
N LEU A 55 -10.85 -3.26 8.63
CA LEU A 55 -10.08 -2.65 7.55
C LEU A 55 -8.77 -2.13 8.15
N ASN A 56 -7.66 -2.63 7.62
CA ASN A 56 -6.33 -2.21 8.01
C ASN A 56 -5.85 -1.12 7.03
N LEU A 57 -5.50 0.03 7.58
CA LEU A 57 -5.03 1.20 6.85
C LEU A 57 -3.64 1.58 7.36
N PHE A 58 -2.84 2.20 6.51
CA PHE A 58 -1.50 2.62 6.88
C PHE A 58 -1.30 4.09 6.55
N ASP A 59 -0.57 4.76 7.42
CA ASP A 59 -0.08 6.11 7.17
C ASP A 59 1.36 6.28 7.65
N LEU A 60 2.03 7.30 7.14
CA LEU A 60 3.36 7.64 7.63
C LEU A 60 3.27 8.23 9.04
N ASP A 61 4.14 7.78 9.93
CA ASP A 61 4.15 8.21 11.35
C ASP A 61 4.56 9.69 11.54
N THR A 62 5.00 10.34 10.48
CA THR A 62 5.57 11.70 10.49
C THR A 62 4.77 12.73 9.67
N ILE A 63 3.53 12.42 9.27
CA ILE A 63 2.73 13.40 8.51
C ILE A 63 2.30 14.55 9.43
N ASP A 64 2.68 15.75 9.04
CA ASP A 64 2.18 17.00 9.63
C ASP A 64 0.86 17.39 8.94
N GLU A 65 -0.27 17.05 9.56
CA GLU A 65 -1.61 17.35 9.05
C GLU A 65 -1.93 18.85 9.00
N SER A 66 -1.13 19.70 9.66
CA SER A 66 -1.32 21.17 9.65
C SER A 66 -1.24 21.77 8.24
N ILE A 67 -0.63 21.04 7.32
CA ILE A 67 -0.46 21.42 5.91
C ILE A 67 -1.80 21.57 5.17
N VAL A 68 -2.87 20.92 5.60
CA VAL A 68 -4.18 20.95 4.92
C VAL A 68 -4.87 22.32 5.03
N HIS A 69 -4.50 23.15 6.00
CA HIS A 69 -5.18 24.42 6.28
C HIS A 69 -4.63 25.61 5.48
N ASP A 70 -3.47 25.50 4.81
CA ASP A 70 -2.76 26.65 4.24
C ASP A 70 -2.87 26.83 2.71
N GLY A 71 -3.83 26.20 2.05
CA GLY A 71 -4.07 26.39 0.60
C GLY A 71 -2.89 25.96 -0.28
N ILE A 72 -2.50 24.73 -0.19
CA ILE A 72 -1.24 24.16 -0.66
C ILE A 72 -1.14 24.11 -2.18
N GLN A 73 -0.03 24.61 -2.71
CA GLN A 73 0.50 24.10 -3.98
C GLN A 73 0.96 22.66 -3.74
N PHE A 74 0.31 21.70 -4.41
CA PHE A 74 0.59 20.29 -4.32
C PHE A 74 1.98 19.99 -4.92
N ASP A 75 2.96 19.77 -4.07
CA ASP A 75 4.29 19.31 -4.47
C ASP A 75 4.30 17.78 -4.54
N LYS A 76 4.08 17.22 -5.72
CA LYS A 76 4.06 15.77 -6.00
C LYS A 76 5.36 15.07 -5.59
N THR A 77 6.46 15.81 -5.45
CA THR A 77 7.78 15.26 -5.08
C THR A 77 7.98 15.13 -3.58
N ALA A 78 7.16 15.81 -2.78
CA ALA A 78 7.22 15.75 -1.32
C ALA A 78 6.50 14.51 -0.76
N ILE A 79 7.10 13.32 -0.94
CA ILE A 79 6.53 12.01 -0.56
C ILE A 79 6.01 12.03 0.89
N ALA A 80 6.81 12.53 1.83
CA ALA A 80 6.46 12.55 3.25
C ALA A 80 5.19 13.36 3.56
N LYS A 81 4.77 14.24 2.65
CA LYS A 81 3.60 15.11 2.83
C LYS A 81 2.37 14.63 2.08
N ASN A 82 2.56 13.96 0.93
CA ASN A 82 1.49 13.74 -0.03
C ASN A 82 1.12 12.28 -0.22
N LEU A 83 1.89 11.35 0.37
CA LEU A 83 1.75 9.93 0.07
C LEU A 83 0.33 9.39 0.31
N THR A 84 -0.33 9.87 1.35
CA THR A 84 -1.64 9.36 1.79
C THR A 84 -2.75 10.42 1.77
N LEU A 85 -2.45 11.68 1.43
CA LEU A 85 -3.42 12.77 1.43
C LEU A 85 -4.40 12.73 0.25
N PHE A 86 -4.00 12.14 -0.87
CA PHE A 86 -4.83 12.07 -2.07
C PHE A 86 -5.03 10.62 -2.48
N LEU A 87 -6.27 10.21 -2.65
CA LEU A 87 -6.59 8.87 -3.14
C LEU A 87 -6.20 8.71 -4.62
N TYR A 88 -6.52 9.71 -5.42
CA TYR A 88 -6.20 9.78 -6.85
C TYR A 88 -5.47 11.09 -7.16
N PRO A 89 -4.14 11.15 -6.94
CA PRO A 89 -3.39 12.35 -7.30
C PRO A 89 -3.41 12.55 -8.82
N ASP A 90 -3.29 13.80 -9.24
CA ASP A 90 -3.13 14.12 -10.66
C ASP A 90 -1.87 13.43 -11.21
N ASP A 91 -2.05 12.51 -12.16
CA ASP A 91 -1.00 11.71 -12.82
C ASP A 91 -0.79 12.09 -14.29
N SER A 92 -1.18 13.30 -14.68
CA SER A 92 -0.99 13.82 -16.03
C SER A 92 0.49 13.97 -16.40
N ASP A 93 1.36 14.17 -15.41
CA ASP A 93 2.80 14.27 -15.54
C ASP A 93 3.57 13.06 -14.96
N GLU A 94 4.90 13.08 -15.12
CA GLU A 94 5.76 11.99 -14.65
C GLU A 94 5.79 11.90 -13.12
N ASP A 95 5.86 13.03 -12.42
CA ASP A 95 5.93 13.06 -10.95
C ASP A 95 4.65 12.52 -10.34
N GLY A 96 3.50 12.85 -10.89
CA GLY A 96 2.21 12.28 -10.47
C GLY A 96 2.13 10.76 -10.68
N ARG A 97 2.62 10.26 -11.83
CA ARG A 97 2.69 8.81 -12.09
C ARG A 97 3.64 8.09 -11.12
N ILE A 98 4.79 8.69 -10.81
CA ILE A 98 5.72 8.14 -9.83
C ILE A 98 5.10 8.18 -8.43
N LEU A 99 4.38 9.23 -8.06
CA LEU A 99 3.65 9.30 -6.78
C LEU A 99 2.65 8.14 -6.65
N ARG A 100 1.93 7.79 -7.72
CA ARG A 100 1.05 6.60 -7.71
C ARG A 100 1.81 5.31 -7.47
N VAL A 101 3.00 5.15 -8.06
CA VAL A 101 3.84 3.97 -7.78
C VAL A 101 4.23 3.93 -6.29
N TYR A 102 4.59 5.06 -5.69
CA TYR A 102 4.86 5.13 -4.25
C TYR A 102 3.64 4.75 -3.41
N GLN A 103 2.46 5.27 -3.73
CA GLN A 103 1.22 4.95 -3.01
C GLN A 103 0.90 3.46 -3.07
N GLN A 104 0.96 2.87 -4.26
CA GLN A 104 0.68 1.45 -4.45
C GLN A 104 1.69 0.59 -3.68
N TYR A 105 2.98 0.89 -3.78
CA TYR A 105 3.99 0.14 -3.06
C TYR A 105 3.88 0.33 -1.53
N PHE A 106 3.64 1.55 -1.06
CA PHE A 106 3.44 1.82 0.36
C PHE A 106 2.32 0.94 0.94
N MET A 107 1.19 0.89 0.27
CA MET A 107 0.06 0.09 0.71
C MET A 107 0.40 -1.40 0.77
N VAL A 108 0.96 -1.96 -0.31
CA VAL A 108 1.20 -3.41 -0.40
C VAL A 108 2.38 -3.87 0.45
N SER A 109 3.42 -3.06 0.62
CA SER A 109 4.57 -3.40 1.47
C SER A 109 4.14 -3.54 2.93
N ASN A 110 3.37 -2.59 3.43
CA ASN A 110 2.86 -2.65 4.81
C ASN A 110 1.86 -3.80 5.00
N ALA A 111 0.97 -4.02 4.03
CA ALA A 111 0.05 -5.16 4.07
C ALA A 111 0.79 -6.51 4.06
N ALA A 112 1.84 -6.64 3.26
CA ALA A 112 2.66 -7.84 3.21
C ALA A 112 3.34 -8.13 4.55
N HIS A 113 3.92 -7.12 5.20
CA HIS A 113 4.48 -7.26 6.55
C HIS A 113 3.42 -7.74 7.56
N LEU A 114 2.26 -7.09 7.59
CA LEU A 114 1.17 -7.47 8.50
C LEU A 114 0.70 -8.92 8.28
N ILE A 115 0.53 -9.33 7.02
CA ILE A 115 0.11 -10.69 6.67
C ILE A 115 1.11 -11.73 7.17
N LEU A 116 2.42 -11.48 6.97
CA LEU A 116 3.46 -12.40 7.44
C LEU A 116 3.51 -12.47 8.96
N ASP A 117 3.40 -11.34 9.66
CA ASP A 117 3.39 -11.30 11.12
C ASP A 117 2.16 -12.02 11.69
N GLU A 118 0.97 -11.77 11.15
CA GLU A 118 -0.25 -12.47 11.57
C GLU A 118 -0.21 -13.97 11.26
N ALA A 119 0.43 -14.39 10.16
CA ALA A 119 0.62 -15.81 9.86
C ALA A 119 1.55 -16.48 10.90
N LEU A 120 2.68 -15.83 11.22
CA LEU A 120 3.60 -16.29 12.26
C LEU A 120 2.93 -16.39 13.64
N GLU A 121 2.14 -15.40 14.03
CA GLU A 121 1.38 -15.40 15.29
C GLU A 121 0.38 -16.56 15.36
N ARG A 122 -0.18 -16.97 14.23
CA ARG A 122 -1.08 -18.13 14.12
C ARG A 122 -0.36 -19.47 14.03
N GLY A 123 0.97 -19.48 14.01
CA GLY A 123 1.82 -20.68 14.04
C GLY A 123 2.40 -21.12 12.70
N SER A 124 2.28 -20.31 11.65
CA SER A 124 2.98 -20.55 10.38
C SER A 124 4.49 -20.49 10.58
N ASN A 125 5.22 -21.28 9.82
CA ASN A 125 6.68 -21.19 9.68
C ASN A 125 7.09 -20.47 8.38
N LEU A 126 6.11 -19.86 7.68
CA LEU A 126 6.16 -19.19 6.40
C LEU A 126 6.37 -20.09 5.16
N HIS A 127 6.89 -21.31 5.31
CA HIS A 127 6.92 -22.31 4.23
C HIS A 127 5.52 -22.82 3.89
N ASP A 128 4.60 -22.74 4.85
CA ASP A 128 3.19 -23.12 4.78
C ASP A 128 2.24 -21.93 4.74
N LEU A 129 2.72 -20.77 4.30
CA LEU A 129 1.96 -19.51 4.32
C LEU A 129 0.56 -19.63 3.68
N ALA A 130 0.42 -20.42 2.60
CA ALA A 130 -0.84 -20.62 1.91
C ALA A 130 -1.92 -21.30 2.77
N ASP A 131 -1.54 -22.02 3.83
CA ASP A 131 -2.48 -22.61 4.79
C ASP A 131 -3.02 -21.58 5.81
N TYR A 132 -2.34 -20.44 5.94
CA TYR A 132 -2.65 -19.40 6.91
C TYR A 132 -3.18 -18.11 6.29
N ALA A 133 -2.85 -17.85 5.03
CA ALA A 133 -3.21 -16.61 4.35
C ALA A 133 -3.66 -16.86 2.91
N THR A 134 -4.68 -16.14 2.49
CA THR A 134 -5.07 -16.00 1.08
C THR A 134 -5.13 -14.52 0.74
N ILE A 135 -4.43 -14.13 -0.32
CA ILE A 135 -4.34 -12.74 -0.76
C ILE A 135 -5.11 -12.61 -2.07
N GLN A 136 -6.21 -11.87 -2.04
CA GLN A 136 -6.96 -11.53 -3.23
C GLN A 136 -6.46 -10.20 -3.78
N ILE A 137 -5.90 -10.23 -4.99
CA ILE A 137 -5.45 -9.05 -5.73
C ILE A 137 -6.58 -8.63 -6.67
N ASN A 138 -7.15 -7.46 -6.44
CA ASN A 138 -8.19 -6.88 -7.29
C ASN A 138 -7.58 -5.83 -8.21
N ASP A 139 -7.63 -6.05 -9.51
CA ASP A 139 -6.97 -5.28 -10.57
C ASP A 139 -5.43 -5.21 -10.41
N THR A 140 -4.77 -4.37 -11.20
CA THR A 140 -3.31 -4.29 -11.24
C THR A 140 -2.70 -3.41 -10.14
N HIS A 141 -3.50 -2.57 -9.50
CA HIS A 141 -3.03 -1.58 -8.51
C HIS A 141 -2.21 -2.19 -7.36
N PRO A 142 -2.65 -3.30 -6.71
CA PRO A 142 -1.88 -3.91 -5.63
C PRO A 142 -0.92 -5.02 -6.10
N SER A 143 -0.67 -5.19 -7.38
CA SER A 143 0.13 -6.32 -7.93
C SER A 143 1.56 -6.38 -7.41
N MET A 144 2.14 -5.25 -6.97
CA MET A 144 3.47 -5.23 -6.36
C MET A 144 3.55 -6.00 -5.03
N VAL A 145 2.43 -6.44 -4.46
CA VAL A 145 2.45 -7.36 -3.31
C VAL A 145 3.18 -8.67 -3.63
N ILE A 146 3.12 -9.14 -4.87
CA ILE A 146 3.77 -10.39 -5.30
C ILE A 146 5.30 -10.29 -5.15
N PRO A 147 6.02 -9.39 -5.84
CA PRO A 147 7.46 -9.27 -5.66
C PRO A 147 7.86 -8.83 -4.24
N GLU A 148 7.02 -8.06 -3.54
CA GLU A 148 7.30 -7.67 -2.18
C GLU A 148 7.26 -8.86 -1.20
N LEU A 149 6.27 -9.74 -1.31
CA LEU A 149 6.21 -10.96 -0.51
C LEU A 149 7.41 -11.87 -0.80
N ILE A 150 7.79 -12.06 -2.07
CA ILE A 150 8.99 -12.83 -2.43
C ILE A 150 10.21 -12.23 -1.74
N ARG A 151 10.40 -10.91 -1.84
CA ARG A 151 11.51 -10.21 -1.19
C ARG A 151 11.53 -10.41 0.32
N LEU A 152 10.38 -10.27 0.99
CA LEU A 152 10.26 -10.44 2.44
C LEU A 152 10.52 -11.88 2.89
N LEU A 153 10.01 -12.87 2.17
CA LEU A 153 10.26 -14.29 2.42
C LEU A 153 11.76 -14.61 2.27
N MET A 154 12.41 -14.06 1.24
CA MET A 154 13.86 -14.20 1.07
C MET A 154 14.65 -13.57 2.22
N GLN A 155 14.23 -12.43 2.75
CA GLN A 155 14.83 -11.82 3.96
C GLN A 155 14.68 -12.71 5.22
N LYS A 156 13.64 -13.54 5.26
CA LYS A 156 13.44 -14.55 6.32
C LYS A 156 14.20 -15.84 6.07
N GLY A 157 15.04 -15.91 5.02
CA GLY A 157 15.92 -17.05 4.71
C GLY A 157 15.33 -18.09 3.77
N ILE A 158 14.14 -17.86 3.21
CA ILE A 158 13.53 -18.75 2.21
C ILE A 158 14.19 -18.49 0.85
N ARG A 159 14.51 -19.56 0.13
CA ARG A 159 15.13 -19.42 -1.20
C ARG A 159 14.13 -18.86 -2.20
N MET A 160 14.63 -18.17 -3.22
CA MET A 160 13.81 -17.46 -4.20
C MET A 160 12.80 -18.38 -4.90
N GLU A 161 13.24 -19.56 -5.34
CA GLU A 161 12.37 -20.52 -6.04
C GLU A 161 11.20 -20.94 -5.15
N GLU A 162 11.47 -21.25 -3.90
CA GLU A 162 10.45 -21.63 -2.92
C GLU A 162 9.54 -20.44 -2.57
N ALA A 163 10.10 -19.23 -2.42
CA ALA A 163 9.31 -18.03 -2.18
C ALA A 163 8.31 -17.77 -3.33
N ILE A 164 8.73 -18.00 -4.58
CA ILE A 164 7.84 -17.92 -5.75
C ILE A 164 6.71 -18.95 -5.66
N GLU A 165 6.99 -20.19 -5.29
CA GLU A 165 5.99 -21.24 -5.13
C GLU A 165 5.00 -20.87 -4.01
N ILE A 166 5.48 -20.44 -2.85
CA ILE A 166 4.64 -20.01 -1.73
C ILE A 166 3.71 -18.87 -2.14
N VAL A 167 4.24 -17.83 -2.79
CA VAL A 167 3.44 -16.68 -3.23
C VAL A 167 2.44 -17.07 -4.32
N THR A 168 2.82 -17.98 -5.21
CA THR A 168 1.91 -18.52 -6.23
C THR A 168 0.71 -19.24 -5.62
N MET A 169 0.90 -19.95 -4.51
CA MET A 169 -0.17 -20.65 -3.80
C MET A 169 -1.01 -19.71 -2.91
N THR A 170 -0.43 -18.60 -2.48
CA THR A 170 -1.06 -17.66 -1.53
C THR A 170 -1.90 -16.59 -2.24
N CYS A 171 -1.49 -16.15 -3.45
CA CYS A 171 -2.11 -15.03 -4.16
C CYS A 171 -3.11 -15.51 -5.23
N ALA A 172 -4.23 -14.81 -5.32
CA ALA A 172 -5.20 -14.92 -6.40
C ALA A 172 -5.45 -13.54 -7.03
N TYR A 173 -5.73 -13.51 -8.33
CA TYR A 173 -5.95 -12.26 -9.07
C TYR A 173 -7.33 -12.24 -9.72
N THR A 174 -8.03 -11.12 -9.59
CA THR A 174 -9.26 -10.85 -10.32
C THR A 174 -9.16 -9.51 -11.03
N ASN A 175 -9.44 -9.51 -12.34
CA ASN A 175 -9.57 -8.28 -13.10
C ASN A 175 -11.04 -7.80 -13.07
N HIS A 176 -11.27 -6.59 -12.59
CA HIS A 176 -12.58 -5.93 -12.55
C HIS A 176 -12.74 -4.89 -13.67
N THR A 177 -11.70 -4.62 -14.44
CA THR A 177 -11.65 -3.52 -15.40
C THR A 177 -11.73 -4.05 -16.83
N ILE A 178 -12.65 -3.50 -17.64
CA ILE A 178 -12.84 -3.88 -19.04
C ILE A 178 -11.92 -3.07 -19.96
N LEU A 179 -11.66 -1.82 -19.63
CA LEU A 179 -10.87 -0.91 -20.47
C LEU A 179 -9.37 -1.13 -20.28
N ALA A 180 -8.66 -1.29 -21.40
CA ALA A 180 -7.22 -1.59 -21.38
C ALA A 180 -6.37 -0.49 -20.74
N GLU A 181 -6.81 0.78 -20.80
CA GLU A 181 -6.14 1.92 -20.17
C GLU A 181 -6.13 1.84 -18.63
N ALA A 182 -7.06 1.13 -18.03
CA ALA A 182 -7.07 0.91 -16.58
C ALA A 182 -6.19 -0.27 -16.13
N LEU A 183 -5.60 -1.00 -17.07
CA LEU A 183 -4.53 -1.97 -16.82
C LEU A 183 -3.20 -1.21 -16.78
N GLU A 184 -2.82 -0.75 -15.60
CA GLU A 184 -1.61 0.05 -15.42
C GLU A 184 -0.36 -0.69 -15.87
N LYS A 185 0.49 0.01 -16.60
CA LYS A 185 1.81 -0.46 -17.05
C LYS A 185 2.83 0.59 -16.68
N TRP A 186 3.66 0.27 -15.71
CA TRP A 186 4.71 1.18 -15.30
C TRP A 186 5.99 0.97 -16.10
N PRO A 187 6.59 2.03 -16.67
CA PRO A 187 7.93 1.95 -17.22
C PRO A 187 8.92 1.47 -16.16
N ILE A 188 9.85 0.60 -16.55
CA ILE A 188 10.82 0.02 -15.60
C ILE A 188 11.63 1.08 -14.87
N HIS A 189 11.92 2.22 -15.48
CA HIS A 189 12.67 3.30 -14.82
C HIS A 189 11.86 3.97 -13.68
N TYR A 190 10.52 3.91 -13.69
CA TYR A 190 9.72 4.36 -12.55
C TYR A 190 9.93 3.44 -11.34
N LEU A 191 9.94 2.13 -11.58
CA LEU A 191 10.22 1.15 -10.52
C LEU A 191 11.67 1.30 -10.02
N GLN A 192 12.64 1.49 -10.93
CA GLN A 192 14.04 1.74 -10.56
C GLN A 192 14.19 2.98 -9.67
N LYS A 193 13.41 4.04 -9.92
CA LYS A 193 13.41 5.28 -9.13
C LYS A 193 12.69 5.10 -7.81
N ALA A 194 11.52 4.47 -7.83
CA ALA A 194 10.62 4.41 -6.68
C ALA A 194 10.93 3.26 -5.72
N VAL A 195 11.17 2.07 -6.26
CA VAL A 195 11.25 0.81 -5.49
C VAL A 195 12.36 -0.11 -6.01
N PRO A 196 13.61 0.37 -6.07
CA PRO A 196 14.73 -0.39 -6.67
C PRO A 196 14.96 -1.74 -5.98
N GLN A 197 14.51 -1.92 -4.76
CA GLN A 197 14.63 -3.15 -4.00
C GLN A 197 13.75 -4.30 -4.53
N LEU A 198 12.84 -4.03 -5.46
CA LEU A 198 11.99 -5.04 -6.09
C LEU A 198 12.55 -5.57 -7.43
N LEU A 199 13.70 -5.07 -7.90
CA LEU A 199 14.26 -5.39 -9.21
C LEU A 199 15.46 -6.33 -9.15
#